data_ae17c65be72b44654b3188d6632f55f9
#
_entry.id   ae17c65be72b44654b3188d6632f55f9
#
_cell.length_a   1.000
_cell.length_b   1.000
_cell.length_c   1.000
_cell.angle_alpha   90.00
_cell.angle_beta   90.00
_cell.angle_gamma   90.00
#
_symmetry.space_group_name_H-M   'P 1'
#
loop_
_entity.id
_entity.type
_entity.pdbx_description
1 polymer ?
#
loop_
_entity_poly.entity_id
_entity_poly.type
_entity_poly.pdbx_seq_one_letter_code
_entity_poly.pdbx_strand_id
1 'polypeptide(L)'
;MGINPLFQEDFFLTIQDKYHAVETISANPFYIVALQQKVYVHLVPLTSNFTPQQLLSLQVAYQQQGIFLVHLWEDVWATRRNQVLSRIHSFCGLNQSIHGRKTKVGTLDVSQIRTFLDTNHLQGYIKTKHNYGLFLGDELVAAACFAAPRPMKSKGAHYKSAELVRFATKSGFTIVGGLGKLIKAFLEEVPVNDLMTYADRDWSLGKGYDKLGFAALGQTKPLFFYVEEKFMQRQQPHRLSKKISSAFAEQNVLNLDDFMNQQGFVKTFNTGNLKYLLYTNV
;
A
#
# COMPACT_ATOMS: atom_id res chain seq x y z
N MET A 1 -18.06 -10.78 -19.27
CA MET A 1 -16.83 -10.11 -19.75
C MET A 1 -15.67 -10.88 -19.17
N GLY A 2 -14.80 -11.41 -20.03
CA GLY A 2 -13.75 -12.33 -19.63
C GLY A 2 -12.62 -11.60 -18.91
N ILE A 3 -12.09 -12.28 -17.92
CA ILE A 3 -10.84 -12.00 -17.24
C ILE A 3 -9.75 -11.87 -18.31
N ASN A 4 -8.87 -10.87 -18.21
CA ASN A 4 -7.72 -10.78 -19.11
C ASN A 4 -6.83 -12.04 -18.90
N PRO A 5 -6.86 -13.02 -19.81
CA PRO A 5 -6.15 -14.28 -19.61
C PRO A 5 -4.64 -14.04 -19.48
N LEU A 6 -4.11 -13.01 -20.13
CA LEU A 6 -2.69 -12.66 -20.08
C LEU A 6 -2.23 -12.23 -18.68
N PHE A 7 -3.05 -11.45 -17.94
CA PHE A 7 -2.70 -11.05 -16.57
C PHE A 7 -2.65 -12.23 -15.60
N GLN A 8 -3.67 -13.10 -15.65
CA GLN A 8 -3.75 -14.26 -14.76
C GLN A 8 -2.67 -15.30 -15.07
N GLU A 9 -2.48 -15.58 -16.35
CA GLU A 9 -1.48 -16.53 -16.82
C GLU A 9 -0.07 -16.03 -16.47
N ASP A 10 0.25 -14.76 -16.75
CA ASP A 10 1.53 -14.15 -16.44
C ASP A 10 1.80 -14.13 -14.93
N PHE A 11 0.80 -13.79 -14.11
CA PHE A 11 0.94 -13.89 -12.66
C PHE A 11 1.18 -15.33 -12.22
N PHE A 12 0.35 -16.28 -12.66
CA PHE A 12 0.42 -17.67 -12.27
C PHE A 12 1.78 -18.30 -12.62
N LEU A 13 2.24 -18.14 -13.86
CA LEU A 13 3.56 -18.64 -14.31
C LEU A 13 4.70 -18.03 -13.49
N THR A 14 4.64 -16.71 -13.25
CA THR A 14 5.67 -16.02 -12.45
C THR A 14 5.73 -16.53 -11.00
N ILE A 15 4.59 -16.88 -10.42
CA ILE A 15 4.51 -17.39 -9.05
C ILE A 15 4.88 -18.87 -8.98
N GLN A 16 4.45 -19.68 -9.93
CA GLN A 16 4.72 -21.11 -9.98
C GLN A 16 6.22 -21.42 -9.99
N ASP A 17 7.01 -20.61 -10.69
CA ASP A 17 8.46 -20.75 -10.74
C ASP A 17 9.13 -20.47 -9.37
N LYS A 18 8.48 -19.72 -8.49
CA LYS A 18 9.06 -19.24 -7.22
C LYS A 18 8.54 -19.97 -5.99
N TYR A 19 7.37 -20.60 -6.07
CA TYR A 19 6.68 -21.19 -4.92
C TYR A 19 6.24 -22.61 -5.24
N HIS A 20 6.58 -23.57 -4.37
CA HIS A 20 6.32 -25.00 -4.59
C HIS A 20 4.86 -25.47 -4.43
N ALA A 21 4.02 -24.65 -3.81
CA ALA A 21 2.61 -25.00 -3.57
C ALA A 21 1.73 -23.84 -4.05
N VAL A 22 1.42 -23.85 -5.34
CA VAL A 22 0.54 -22.86 -5.97
C VAL A 22 -0.69 -23.58 -6.48
N GLU A 23 -1.85 -23.19 -6.00
CA GLU A 23 -3.12 -23.73 -6.40
C GLU A 23 -4.06 -22.61 -6.85
N THR A 24 -4.76 -22.83 -7.96
CA THR A 24 -5.82 -21.92 -8.40
C THR A 24 -7.14 -22.34 -7.77
N ILE A 25 -7.73 -21.45 -6.98
CA ILE A 25 -9.07 -21.61 -6.42
C ILE A 25 -10.00 -20.72 -7.25
N SER A 26 -10.73 -21.35 -8.17
CA SER A 26 -11.74 -20.63 -8.97
C SER A 26 -13.07 -20.64 -8.22
N ALA A 27 -13.34 -19.56 -7.48
CA ALA A 27 -14.64 -19.29 -6.87
C ALA A 27 -15.38 -18.25 -7.72
N ASN A 28 -16.01 -18.67 -8.81
CA ASN A 28 -16.70 -17.77 -9.74
C ASN A 28 -17.58 -16.73 -8.98
N PRO A 29 -17.41 -15.40 -9.19
CA PRO A 29 -16.63 -14.77 -10.27
C PRO A 29 -15.17 -14.44 -9.90
N PHE A 30 -14.64 -14.88 -8.76
CA PHE A 30 -13.33 -14.52 -8.25
C PHE A 30 -12.24 -15.49 -8.73
N TYR A 31 -11.12 -14.95 -9.18
CA TYR A 31 -9.94 -15.75 -9.51
C TYR A 31 -8.89 -15.60 -8.41
N ILE A 32 -8.69 -16.67 -7.64
CA ILE A 32 -7.83 -16.65 -6.46
C ILE A 32 -6.70 -17.66 -6.63
N VAL A 33 -5.48 -17.21 -6.35
CA VAL A 33 -4.29 -18.07 -6.32
C VAL A 33 -3.89 -18.26 -4.85
N ALA A 34 -3.91 -19.49 -4.39
CA ALA A 34 -3.41 -19.86 -3.07
C ALA A 34 -1.89 -20.04 -3.13
N LEU A 35 -1.19 -19.32 -2.27
CA LEU A 35 0.26 -19.40 -2.09
C LEU A 35 0.50 -19.91 -0.68
N GLN A 36 0.85 -21.17 -0.53
CA GLN A 36 0.92 -21.79 0.78
C GLN A 36 -0.44 -21.77 1.51
N GLN A 37 -0.54 -22.32 2.70
CA GLN A 37 -1.83 -22.55 3.38
C GLN A 37 -2.54 -21.26 3.86
N LYS A 38 -1.87 -20.09 3.90
CA LYS A 38 -2.40 -18.90 4.60
C LYS A 38 -2.30 -17.58 3.83
N VAL A 39 -1.76 -17.59 2.63
CA VAL A 39 -1.62 -16.37 1.80
C VAL A 39 -2.27 -16.62 0.45
N TYR A 40 -3.35 -15.90 0.19
CA TYR A 40 -4.11 -16.02 -1.06
C TYR A 40 -4.11 -14.67 -1.79
N VAL A 41 -4.07 -14.72 -3.11
CA VAL A 41 -4.09 -13.53 -3.96
C VAL A 41 -5.28 -13.60 -4.90
N HIS A 42 -6.23 -12.71 -4.73
CA HIS A 42 -7.34 -12.48 -5.65
C HIS A 42 -6.86 -11.53 -6.75
N LEU A 43 -6.84 -12.00 -7.98
CA LEU A 43 -6.47 -11.22 -9.16
C LEU A 43 -7.68 -10.43 -9.66
N VAL A 44 -7.57 -9.10 -9.64
CA VAL A 44 -8.66 -8.19 -9.99
C VAL A 44 -8.35 -7.50 -11.32
N PRO A 45 -8.97 -7.94 -12.44
CA PRO A 45 -8.80 -7.30 -13.73
C PRO A 45 -9.41 -5.90 -13.73
N LEU A 46 -8.86 -4.98 -14.51
CA LEU A 46 -9.42 -3.64 -14.69
C LEU A 46 -10.83 -3.65 -15.33
N THR A 47 -11.12 -4.67 -16.13
CA THR A 47 -12.43 -4.87 -16.75
C THR A 47 -13.48 -5.49 -15.84
N SER A 48 -13.13 -5.77 -14.57
CA SER A 48 -14.07 -6.36 -13.59
C SER A 48 -15.14 -5.36 -13.17
N ASN A 49 -16.34 -5.86 -12.92
CA ASN A 49 -17.46 -5.08 -12.42
C ASN A 49 -17.64 -5.27 -10.88
N PHE A 50 -16.58 -5.61 -10.18
CA PHE A 50 -16.65 -5.76 -8.72
C PHE A 50 -16.97 -4.44 -8.03
N THR A 51 -17.76 -4.53 -6.98
CA THR A 51 -17.98 -3.42 -6.06
C THR A 51 -17.02 -3.52 -4.87
N PRO A 52 -16.69 -2.39 -4.20
CA PRO A 52 -15.90 -2.41 -2.97
C PRO A 52 -16.48 -3.35 -1.91
N GLN A 53 -17.80 -3.43 -1.80
CA GLN A 53 -18.47 -4.29 -0.81
C GLN A 53 -18.25 -5.77 -1.10
N GLN A 54 -18.27 -6.19 -2.37
CA GLN A 54 -18.01 -7.59 -2.75
C GLN A 54 -16.58 -8.00 -2.37
N LEU A 55 -15.58 -7.15 -2.66
CA LEU A 55 -14.18 -7.43 -2.31
C LEU A 55 -13.98 -7.44 -0.78
N LEU A 56 -14.61 -6.53 -0.06
CA LEU A 56 -14.58 -6.52 1.41
C LEU A 56 -15.20 -7.78 2.00
N SER A 57 -16.36 -8.20 1.50
CA SER A 57 -17.05 -9.42 1.98
C SER A 57 -16.20 -10.66 1.72
N LEU A 58 -15.58 -10.75 0.55
CA LEU A 58 -14.66 -11.82 0.21
C LEU A 58 -13.46 -11.86 1.18
N GLN A 59 -12.83 -10.72 1.43
CA GLN A 59 -11.69 -10.61 2.34
C GLN A 59 -12.05 -11.04 3.77
N VAL A 60 -13.23 -10.61 4.27
CA VAL A 60 -13.72 -11.01 5.60
C VAL A 60 -13.97 -12.50 5.68
N ALA A 61 -14.58 -13.10 4.65
CA ALA A 61 -14.86 -14.54 4.62
C ALA A 61 -13.57 -15.39 4.70
N TYR A 62 -12.52 -14.99 3.98
CA TYR A 62 -11.22 -15.66 4.08
C TYR A 62 -10.51 -15.38 5.42
N GLN A 63 -10.62 -14.16 5.94
CA GLN A 63 -10.03 -13.79 7.24
C GLN A 63 -10.63 -14.63 8.39
N GLN A 64 -11.94 -14.93 8.36
CA GLN A 64 -12.60 -15.82 9.33
C GLN A 64 -12.05 -17.24 9.31
N GLN A 65 -11.50 -17.67 8.19
CA GLN A 65 -10.82 -18.96 8.02
C GLN A 65 -9.32 -18.89 8.39
N GLY A 66 -8.83 -17.74 8.87
CA GLY A 66 -7.42 -17.52 9.19
C GLY A 66 -6.52 -17.30 7.99
N ILE A 67 -7.12 -17.08 6.81
CA ILE A 67 -6.43 -16.87 5.54
C ILE A 67 -6.28 -15.35 5.29
N PHE A 68 -5.09 -14.94 4.88
CA PHE A 68 -4.85 -13.56 4.43
C PHE A 68 -5.07 -13.46 2.92
N LEU A 69 -6.13 -12.78 2.51
CA LEU A 69 -6.46 -12.52 1.12
C LEU A 69 -5.98 -11.13 0.71
N VAL A 70 -5.11 -11.08 -0.29
CA VAL A 70 -4.65 -9.86 -0.96
C VAL A 70 -5.51 -9.61 -2.19
N HIS A 71 -5.93 -8.36 -2.44
CA HIS A 71 -6.51 -7.96 -3.72
C HIS A 71 -5.44 -7.34 -4.61
N LEU A 72 -5.01 -8.06 -5.63
CA LEU A 72 -4.02 -7.60 -6.60
C LEU A 72 -4.72 -7.12 -7.87
N TRP A 73 -4.71 -5.81 -8.07
CA TRP A 73 -5.22 -5.18 -9.29
C TRP A 73 -4.23 -5.32 -10.44
N GLU A 74 -4.74 -5.50 -11.66
CA GLU A 74 -3.99 -5.69 -12.89
C GLU A 74 -2.96 -4.58 -13.14
N ASP A 75 -3.34 -3.32 -12.94
CA ASP A 75 -2.45 -2.16 -13.11
C ASP A 75 -1.29 -2.14 -12.10
N VAL A 76 -1.55 -2.61 -10.88
CA VAL A 76 -0.50 -2.75 -9.85
C VAL A 76 0.48 -3.85 -10.24
N TRP A 77 -0.01 -4.97 -10.78
CA TRP A 77 0.86 -6.01 -11.32
C TRP A 77 1.71 -5.51 -12.50
N ALA A 78 1.08 -4.84 -13.47
CA ALA A 78 1.75 -4.32 -14.66
C ALA A 78 2.86 -3.31 -14.32
N THR A 79 2.63 -2.42 -13.33
CA THR A 79 3.55 -1.31 -13.05
C THR A 79 4.45 -1.51 -11.83
N ARG A 80 4.14 -2.49 -10.95
CA ARG A 80 4.81 -2.72 -9.66
C ARG A 80 5.15 -4.18 -9.38
N ARG A 81 5.36 -4.98 -10.42
CA ARG A 81 5.61 -6.42 -10.34
C ARG A 81 6.65 -6.81 -9.26
N ASN A 82 7.79 -6.15 -9.25
CA ASN A 82 8.87 -6.46 -8.30
C ASN A 82 8.48 -6.17 -6.84
N GLN A 83 7.77 -5.06 -6.60
CA GLN A 83 7.26 -4.71 -5.27
C GLN A 83 6.15 -5.68 -4.83
N VAL A 84 5.26 -6.09 -5.74
CA VAL A 84 4.23 -7.12 -5.51
C VAL A 84 4.89 -8.43 -5.09
N LEU A 85 5.85 -8.92 -5.86
CA LEU A 85 6.58 -10.16 -5.56
C LEU A 85 7.31 -10.08 -4.22
N SER A 86 7.95 -8.96 -3.92
CA SER A 86 8.62 -8.73 -2.64
C SER A 86 7.63 -8.78 -1.46
N ARG A 87 6.44 -8.19 -1.60
CA ARG A 87 5.39 -8.24 -0.56
C ARG A 87 4.85 -9.65 -0.36
N ILE A 88 4.54 -10.35 -1.45
CA ILE A 88 4.09 -11.74 -1.40
C ILE A 88 5.16 -12.62 -0.72
N HIS A 89 6.42 -12.46 -1.10
CA HIS A 89 7.56 -13.16 -0.50
C HIS A 89 7.64 -12.94 1.01
N SER A 90 7.44 -11.69 1.44
CA SER A 90 7.38 -11.32 2.85
C SER A 90 6.20 -11.99 3.57
N PHE A 91 5.01 -12.04 2.96
CA PHE A 91 3.84 -12.69 3.55
C PHE A 91 4.01 -14.20 3.69
N CYS A 92 4.72 -14.82 2.77
CA CYS A 92 5.09 -16.23 2.83
C CYS A 92 6.23 -16.53 3.83
N GLY A 93 6.78 -15.51 4.50
CA GLY A 93 7.86 -15.67 5.49
C GLY A 93 9.21 -16.05 4.88
N LEU A 94 9.42 -15.79 3.59
CA LEU A 94 10.61 -16.22 2.85
C LEU A 94 11.73 -15.17 2.86
N ASN A 95 11.49 -13.97 3.40
CA ASN A 95 12.50 -12.92 3.50
C ASN A 95 13.57 -13.27 4.52
N GLN A 96 14.79 -12.84 4.25
CA GLN A 96 15.87 -12.86 5.24
C GLN A 96 15.54 -11.90 6.39
N SER A 97 15.49 -12.42 7.62
CA SER A 97 15.22 -11.63 8.81
C SER A 97 16.49 -10.99 9.36
N ILE A 98 16.46 -9.67 9.52
CA ILE A 98 17.52 -8.88 10.15
C ILE A 98 16.94 -8.18 11.38
N HIS A 99 17.59 -8.32 12.53
CA HIS A 99 17.17 -7.57 13.73
C HIS A 99 17.53 -6.08 13.58
N GLY A 100 16.58 -5.19 13.83
CA GLY A 100 16.76 -3.74 13.77
C GLY A 100 17.89 -3.22 14.69
N ARG A 101 18.24 -3.95 15.78
CA ARG A 101 19.39 -3.63 16.62
C ARG A 101 20.74 -3.68 15.89
N LYS A 102 20.83 -4.46 14.80
CA LYS A 102 22.04 -4.54 13.96
C LYS A 102 22.17 -3.37 12.97
N THR A 103 21.15 -2.53 12.85
CA THR A 103 21.14 -1.41 11.92
C THR A 103 21.41 -0.09 12.64
N LYS A 104 21.88 0.92 11.92
CA LYS A 104 22.00 2.31 12.37
C LYS A 104 20.90 3.16 11.76
N VAL A 105 20.36 4.13 12.50
CA VAL A 105 19.43 5.13 11.96
C VAL A 105 20.23 6.26 11.33
N GLY A 106 19.76 6.74 10.18
CA GLY A 106 20.27 7.94 9.53
C GLY A 106 19.12 8.72 8.87
N THR A 107 19.29 10.02 8.68
CA THR A 107 18.39 10.84 7.87
C THR A 107 18.64 10.59 6.40
N LEU A 108 17.58 10.68 5.58
CA LEU A 108 17.67 10.49 4.13
C LEU A 108 17.34 11.80 3.42
N ASP A 109 18.12 12.13 2.41
CA ASP A 109 17.78 13.20 1.48
C ASP A 109 16.64 12.78 0.52
N VAL A 110 16.15 13.74 -0.27
CA VAL A 110 15.03 13.53 -1.20
C VAL A 110 15.37 12.50 -2.27
N SER A 111 16.61 12.45 -2.74
CA SER A 111 17.04 11.48 -3.77
C SER A 111 17.07 10.07 -3.21
N GLN A 112 17.67 9.89 -2.05
CA GLN A 112 17.77 8.59 -1.37
C GLN A 112 16.41 8.01 -1.06
N ILE A 113 15.50 8.79 -0.42
CA ILE A 113 14.18 8.29 -0.06
C ILE A 113 13.32 8.02 -1.30
N ARG A 114 13.41 8.84 -2.36
CA ARG A 114 12.72 8.64 -3.62
C ARG A 114 13.14 7.31 -4.26
N THR A 115 14.43 7.14 -4.49
CA THR A 115 14.97 5.92 -5.11
C THR A 115 14.58 4.68 -4.31
N PHE A 116 14.70 4.74 -2.98
CA PHE A 116 14.36 3.62 -2.13
C PHE A 116 12.87 3.26 -2.17
N LEU A 117 11.96 4.24 -2.05
CA LEU A 117 10.52 4.00 -2.06
C LEU A 117 10.00 3.60 -3.44
N ASP A 118 10.52 4.18 -4.53
CA ASP A 118 10.13 3.81 -5.88
C ASP A 118 10.54 2.37 -6.21
N THR A 119 11.62 1.87 -5.61
CA THR A 119 12.09 0.49 -5.78
C THR A 119 11.34 -0.49 -4.86
N ASN A 120 11.01 -0.12 -3.61
CA ASN A 120 10.61 -1.08 -2.58
C ASN A 120 9.17 -0.90 -2.05
N HIS A 121 8.47 0.19 -2.38
CA HIS A 121 7.11 0.45 -1.89
C HIS A 121 6.07 0.39 -3.01
N LEU A 122 4.95 -0.33 -2.81
CA LEU A 122 3.89 -0.49 -3.82
C LEU A 122 3.34 0.83 -4.36
N GLN A 123 3.22 1.84 -3.52
CA GLN A 123 2.70 3.15 -3.91
C GLN A 123 3.81 4.15 -4.26
N GLY A 124 5.09 3.73 -4.24
CA GLY A 124 6.24 4.56 -4.57
C GLY A 124 6.46 5.76 -3.65
N TYR A 125 7.27 6.70 -4.14
CA TYR A 125 7.64 7.91 -3.42
C TYR A 125 6.48 8.91 -3.28
N ILE A 126 6.50 9.61 -2.15
CA ILE A 126 5.69 10.81 -1.90
C ILE A 126 6.57 11.83 -1.17
N LYS A 127 6.41 13.12 -1.49
CA LYS A 127 7.16 14.20 -0.82
C LYS A 127 6.71 14.32 0.64
N THR A 128 7.66 14.22 1.56
CA THR A 128 7.46 14.35 3.00
C THR A 128 8.52 15.25 3.62
N LYS A 129 8.31 15.66 4.87
CA LYS A 129 9.21 16.59 5.56
C LYS A 129 10.37 15.84 6.23
N HIS A 130 10.12 14.68 6.83
CA HIS A 130 11.11 13.94 7.61
C HIS A 130 11.26 12.53 7.02
N ASN A 131 12.51 12.15 6.72
CA ASN A 131 12.82 10.87 6.09
C ASN A 131 13.98 10.21 6.85
N TYR A 132 13.76 8.98 7.30
CA TYR A 132 14.74 8.21 8.05
C TYR A 132 14.98 6.86 7.38
N GLY A 133 16.23 6.39 7.45
CA GLY A 133 16.64 5.08 6.98
C GLY A 133 17.27 4.22 8.05
N LEU A 134 17.22 2.91 7.86
CA LEU A 134 18.02 1.94 8.60
C LEU A 134 19.13 1.42 7.70
N PHE A 135 20.35 1.53 8.17
CA PHE A 135 21.56 1.08 7.48
C PHE A 135 22.15 -0.16 8.15
N LEU A 136 22.45 -1.18 7.35
CA LEU A 136 23.26 -2.33 7.73
C LEU A 136 24.64 -2.17 7.11
N GLY A 137 25.65 -1.74 7.89
CA GLY A 137 26.85 -1.14 7.32
C GLY A 137 26.47 0.12 6.53
N ASP A 138 26.85 0.19 5.27
CA ASP A 138 26.53 1.30 4.36
C ASP A 138 25.25 1.07 3.54
N GLU A 139 24.64 -0.10 3.67
CA GLU A 139 23.48 -0.47 2.89
C GLU A 139 22.17 0.01 3.54
N LEU A 140 21.36 0.77 2.80
CA LEU A 140 20.01 1.16 3.20
C LEU A 140 19.04 -0.02 3.07
N VAL A 141 18.57 -0.54 4.22
CA VAL A 141 17.73 -1.76 4.28
C VAL A 141 16.26 -1.50 4.66
N ALA A 142 15.96 -0.34 5.21
CA ALA A 142 14.57 0.11 5.43
C ALA A 142 14.49 1.63 5.43
N ALA A 143 13.32 2.17 5.08
CA ALA A 143 13.08 3.60 5.15
C ALA A 143 11.64 3.89 5.60
N ALA A 144 11.49 4.98 6.38
CA ALA A 144 10.21 5.54 6.76
C ALA A 144 10.18 7.05 6.47
N CYS A 145 9.03 7.54 6.05
CA CYS A 145 8.84 8.96 5.84
C CYS A 145 7.62 9.48 6.57
N PHE A 146 7.76 10.67 7.15
CA PHE A 146 6.77 11.30 8.02
C PHE A 146 6.41 12.69 7.49
N ALA A 147 5.12 13.02 7.58
CA ALA A 147 4.63 14.36 7.28
C ALA A 147 5.07 15.37 8.35
N ALA A 148 5.07 16.66 8.01
CA ALA A 148 5.23 17.70 8.98
C ALA A 148 4.10 17.66 10.04
N PRO A 149 4.38 17.91 11.32
CA PRO A 149 3.36 18.02 12.35
C PRO A 149 2.29 19.06 11.99
N ARG A 150 1.03 18.72 12.22
CA ARG A 150 -0.12 19.59 12.00
C ARG A 150 -0.78 19.95 13.34
N PRO A 151 -1.11 21.22 13.59
CA PRO A 151 -1.94 21.60 14.72
C PRO A 151 -3.34 20.96 14.61
N MET A 152 -3.80 20.37 15.70
CA MET A 152 -5.16 19.77 15.80
C MET A 152 -5.99 20.57 16.82
N LYS A 153 -6.43 21.77 16.42
CA LYS A 153 -7.13 22.73 17.28
C LYS A 153 -8.35 22.14 17.99
N SER A 154 -9.02 21.17 17.36
CA SER A 154 -10.16 20.45 17.98
C SER A 154 -9.77 19.55 19.15
N LYS A 155 -8.49 19.22 19.30
CA LYS A 155 -7.96 18.39 20.41
C LYS A 155 -7.26 19.23 21.49
N GLY A 156 -6.94 20.49 21.21
CA GLY A 156 -6.27 21.40 22.14
C GLY A 156 -5.41 22.45 21.41
N ALA A 157 -5.16 23.60 22.08
CA ALA A 157 -4.44 24.74 21.49
C ALA A 157 -3.02 24.36 21.02
N HIS A 158 -2.34 23.45 21.72
CA HIS A 158 -0.95 23.05 21.43
C HIS A 158 -0.86 21.61 20.89
N TYR A 159 -1.99 20.95 20.63
CA TYR A 159 -2.00 19.58 20.17
C TYR A 159 -1.47 19.48 18.74
N LYS A 160 -0.44 18.65 18.54
CA LYS A 160 0.17 18.39 17.24
C LYS A 160 0.06 16.90 16.90
N SER A 161 -0.31 16.62 15.67
CA SER A 161 -0.38 15.27 15.09
C SER A 161 0.56 15.19 13.89
N ALA A 162 1.29 14.09 13.76
CA ALA A 162 2.04 13.78 12.54
C ALA A 162 1.49 12.52 11.88
N GLU A 163 1.97 12.22 10.68
CA GLU A 163 1.60 11.01 9.93
C GLU A 163 2.85 10.25 9.49
N LEU A 164 2.91 8.95 9.82
CA LEU A 164 3.78 8.01 9.13
C LEU A 164 3.15 7.69 7.77
N VAL A 165 3.71 8.30 6.72
CA VAL A 165 3.12 8.26 5.37
C VAL A 165 3.52 7.01 4.61
N ARG A 166 4.79 6.56 4.73
CA ARG A 166 5.33 5.37 4.07
C ARG A 166 6.35 4.67 4.97
N PHE A 167 6.35 3.36 4.87
CA PHE A 167 7.41 2.50 5.38
C PHE A 167 7.66 1.37 4.40
N ALA A 168 8.92 1.12 4.07
CA ALA A 168 9.33 -0.03 3.28
C ALA A 168 10.63 -0.64 3.81
N THR A 169 10.79 -1.93 3.59
CA THR A 169 12.07 -2.63 3.71
C THR A 169 12.61 -2.93 2.32
N LYS A 170 13.92 -3.05 2.19
CA LYS A 170 14.56 -3.51 0.96
C LYS A 170 14.01 -4.88 0.58
N SER A 171 13.78 -5.11 -0.71
CA SER A 171 13.29 -6.38 -1.25
C SER A 171 14.17 -7.55 -0.76
N GLY A 172 13.53 -8.64 -0.35
CA GLY A 172 14.20 -9.82 0.22
C GLY A 172 14.50 -9.73 1.72
N PHE A 173 14.27 -8.59 2.37
CA PHE A 173 14.54 -8.41 3.80
C PHE A 173 13.29 -8.13 4.63
N THR A 174 13.29 -8.64 5.85
CA THR A 174 12.38 -8.25 6.92
C THR A 174 13.21 -7.70 8.09
N ILE A 175 13.02 -6.43 8.43
CA ILE A 175 13.77 -5.78 9.52
C ILE A 175 12.94 -5.85 10.80
N VAL A 176 13.21 -6.84 11.63
CA VAL A 176 12.48 -7.08 12.89
C VAL A 176 12.71 -5.93 13.87
N GLY A 177 11.61 -5.25 14.27
CA GLY A 177 11.67 -4.05 15.12
C GLY A 177 12.12 -2.78 14.37
N GLY A 178 12.36 -2.86 13.06
CA GLY A 178 12.87 -1.73 12.28
C GLY A 178 11.92 -0.53 12.25
N LEU A 179 10.62 -0.76 12.03
CA LEU A 179 9.65 0.33 12.03
C LEU A 179 9.59 1.04 13.39
N GLY A 180 9.54 0.29 14.50
CA GLY A 180 9.55 0.88 15.85
C GLY A 180 10.80 1.72 16.11
N LYS A 181 11.98 1.27 15.62
CA LYS A 181 13.22 2.03 15.73
C LYS A 181 13.18 3.36 14.95
N LEU A 182 12.60 3.36 13.74
CA LEU A 182 12.44 4.59 12.94
C LEU A 182 11.40 5.55 13.54
N ILE A 183 10.29 5.01 14.08
CA ILE A 183 9.29 5.82 14.79
C ILE A 183 9.93 6.47 16.02
N LYS A 184 10.69 5.71 16.82
CA LYS A 184 11.41 6.25 17.99
C LYS A 184 12.33 7.39 17.60
N ALA A 185 13.16 7.23 16.57
CA ALA A 185 14.06 8.26 16.10
C ALA A 185 13.31 9.53 15.62
N PHE A 186 12.17 9.37 14.94
CA PHE A 186 11.32 10.49 14.55
C PHE A 186 10.75 11.22 15.78
N LEU A 187 10.24 10.51 16.78
CA LEU A 187 9.62 11.11 17.97
C LEU A 187 10.63 11.79 18.89
N GLU A 188 11.89 11.33 18.92
CA GLU A 188 13.00 11.98 19.64
C GLU A 188 13.37 13.34 19.04
N GLU A 189 13.26 13.50 17.71
CA GLU A 189 13.57 14.74 17.00
C GLU A 189 12.37 15.68 16.86
N VAL A 190 11.16 15.10 16.69
CA VAL A 190 9.94 15.82 16.37
C VAL A 190 8.84 15.51 17.40
N PRO A 191 8.72 16.30 18.47
CA PRO A 191 7.71 16.06 19.49
C PRO A 191 6.31 16.33 18.95
N VAL A 192 5.42 15.32 19.07
CA VAL A 192 4.01 15.35 18.68
C VAL A 192 3.18 14.61 19.71
N ASN A 193 1.91 14.94 19.85
CA ASN A 193 1.01 14.27 20.79
C ASN A 193 0.44 12.96 20.25
N ASP A 194 0.41 12.80 18.94
CA ASP A 194 0.09 11.53 18.30
C ASP A 194 0.77 11.36 16.94
N LEU A 195 0.95 10.09 16.56
CA LEU A 195 1.40 9.68 15.24
C LEU A 195 0.31 8.84 14.59
N MET A 196 -0.23 9.30 13.48
CA MET A 196 -1.24 8.61 12.69
C MET A 196 -0.61 7.82 11.55
N THR A 197 -1.25 6.72 11.13
CA THR A 197 -0.88 6.01 9.91
C THR A 197 -2.10 5.29 9.32
N TYR A 198 -1.96 4.90 8.05
CA TYR A 198 -2.95 4.13 7.31
C TYR A 198 -2.35 2.85 6.77
N ALA A 199 -3.08 1.74 6.90
CA ALA A 199 -2.76 0.47 6.26
C ALA A 199 -3.74 0.18 5.14
N ASP A 200 -3.26 0.02 3.91
CA ASP A 200 -4.07 -0.35 2.75
C ASP A 200 -4.64 -1.75 2.97
N ARG A 201 -5.96 -1.86 2.98
CA ARG A 201 -6.66 -3.13 3.24
C ARG A 201 -6.46 -4.15 2.16
N ASP A 202 -6.24 -3.75 0.93
CA ASP A 202 -5.92 -4.68 -0.15
C ASP A 202 -4.64 -5.48 0.14
N TRP A 203 -3.73 -4.90 0.97
CA TRP A 203 -2.38 -5.42 1.21
C TRP A 203 -2.01 -5.62 2.68
N SER A 204 -2.89 -5.35 3.63
CA SER A 204 -2.53 -5.40 5.05
C SER A 204 -3.72 -5.62 5.97
N LEU A 205 -3.53 -6.43 6.99
CA LEU A 205 -4.45 -6.57 8.12
C LEU A 205 -4.09 -5.64 9.31
N GLY A 206 -3.08 -4.78 9.18
CA GLY A 206 -2.67 -3.85 10.22
C GLY A 206 -1.93 -4.41 11.42
N LYS A 207 -1.80 -5.74 11.55
CA LYS A 207 -1.22 -6.42 12.74
C LYS A 207 0.17 -5.92 13.17
N GLY A 208 0.93 -5.32 12.26
CA GLY A 208 2.24 -4.74 12.56
C GLY A 208 2.13 -3.49 13.43
N TYR A 209 1.08 -2.70 13.25
CA TYR A 209 0.83 -1.49 14.03
C TYR A 209 0.31 -1.81 15.42
N ASP A 210 -0.55 -2.85 15.56
CA ASP A 210 -1.02 -3.31 16.86
C ASP A 210 0.16 -3.67 17.79
N LYS A 211 1.17 -4.37 17.25
CA LYS A 211 2.39 -4.75 17.99
C LYS A 211 3.26 -3.55 18.40
N LEU A 212 3.11 -2.42 17.75
CA LEU A 212 3.83 -1.17 18.06
C LEU A 212 3.04 -0.24 19.00
N GLY A 213 1.88 -0.68 19.51
CA GLY A 213 1.04 0.08 20.42
C GLY A 213 0.12 1.09 19.76
N PHE A 214 -0.07 1.00 18.43
CA PHE A 214 -1.06 1.82 17.77
C PHE A 214 -2.48 1.33 18.08
N ALA A 215 -3.37 2.26 18.43
CA ALA A 215 -4.80 1.99 18.56
C ALA A 215 -5.47 2.03 17.17
N ALA A 216 -6.26 1.01 16.85
CA ALA A 216 -7.11 1.00 15.66
C ALA A 216 -8.27 1.97 15.86
N LEU A 217 -8.39 3.00 15.01
CA LEU A 217 -9.45 4.02 15.10
C LEU A 217 -10.62 3.77 14.16
N GLY A 218 -10.52 2.77 13.28
CA GLY A 218 -11.56 2.45 12.31
C GLY A 218 -11.02 2.33 10.88
N GLN A 219 -11.90 2.54 9.92
CA GLN A 219 -11.63 2.31 8.50
C GLN A 219 -12.06 3.52 7.68
N THR A 220 -11.33 3.79 6.59
CA THR A 220 -11.77 4.78 5.60
C THR A 220 -12.76 4.14 4.63
N LYS A 221 -13.55 4.98 3.97
CA LYS A 221 -14.28 4.55 2.78
C LYS A 221 -13.29 4.10 1.70
N PRO A 222 -13.71 3.26 0.74
CA PRO A 222 -12.94 2.94 -0.44
C PRO A 222 -12.46 4.20 -1.15
N LEU A 223 -11.22 4.18 -1.64
CA LEU A 223 -10.67 5.27 -2.45
C LEU A 223 -10.80 4.88 -3.93
N PHE A 224 -11.31 5.80 -4.73
CA PHE A 224 -11.43 5.62 -6.16
C PHE A 224 -10.22 6.21 -6.89
N PHE A 225 -9.87 5.57 -8.01
CA PHE A 225 -8.79 5.97 -8.89
C PHE A 225 -9.23 5.87 -10.34
N TYR A 226 -8.60 6.62 -11.21
CA TYR A 226 -8.64 6.43 -12.67
C TYR A 226 -7.31 5.83 -13.12
N VAL A 227 -7.37 4.73 -13.84
CA VAL A 227 -6.21 4.05 -14.43
C VAL A 227 -6.20 4.31 -15.91
N GLU A 228 -5.13 4.91 -16.41
CA GLU A 228 -4.93 5.09 -17.84
C GLU A 228 -4.60 3.74 -18.49
N GLU A 229 -5.44 3.23 -19.39
CA GLU A 229 -5.31 1.88 -19.97
C GLU A 229 -3.97 1.66 -20.68
N LYS A 230 -3.47 2.69 -21.36
CA LYS A 230 -2.22 2.60 -22.13
C LYS A 230 -0.97 2.41 -21.27
N PHE A 231 -0.89 3.10 -20.12
CA PHE A 231 0.29 3.12 -19.26
C PHE A 231 0.06 2.43 -17.92
N MET A 232 -1.15 1.98 -17.63
CA MET A 232 -1.55 1.34 -16.37
C MET A 232 -1.25 2.21 -15.13
N GLN A 233 -1.30 3.54 -15.28
CA GLN A 233 -0.97 4.48 -14.21
C GLN A 233 -2.22 4.97 -13.49
N ARG A 234 -2.23 4.83 -12.16
CA ARG A 234 -3.30 5.34 -11.29
C ARG A 234 -3.21 6.83 -11.07
N GLN A 235 -4.36 7.50 -11.17
CA GLN A 235 -4.52 8.90 -10.78
C GLN A 235 -5.69 9.03 -9.81
N GLN A 236 -5.49 9.83 -8.75
CA GLN A 236 -6.59 10.15 -7.83
C GLN A 236 -7.45 11.27 -8.42
N PRO A 237 -8.78 11.26 -8.24
CA PRO A 237 -9.68 12.27 -8.82
C PRO A 237 -9.28 13.71 -8.50
N HIS A 238 -8.77 13.96 -7.29
CA HIS A 238 -8.32 15.31 -6.84
C HIS A 238 -6.88 15.67 -7.29
N ARG A 239 -6.20 14.79 -8.03
CA ARG A 239 -4.83 14.97 -8.53
C ARG A 239 -4.74 14.80 -10.05
N LEU A 240 -5.86 14.92 -10.75
CA LEU A 240 -5.89 14.94 -12.20
C LEU A 240 -5.05 16.10 -12.74
N SER A 241 -4.39 15.90 -13.86
CA SER A 241 -3.59 16.95 -14.49
C SER A 241 -4.44 18.15 -14.84
N LYS A 242 -3.85 19.36 -14.87
CA LYS A 242 -4.57 20.58 -15.28
C LYS A 242 -5.19 20.42 -16.67
N LYS A 243 -4.50 19.76 -17.60
CA LYS A 243 -5.02 19.46 -18.94
C LYS A 243 -6.35 18.70 -18.89
N ILE A 244 -6.40 17.61 -18.12
CA ILE A 244 -7.62 16.79 -17.95
C ILE A 244 -8.72 17.59 -17.24
N SER A 245 -8.38 18.30 -16.18
CA SER A 245 -9.36 19.08 -15.40
C SER A 245 -9.95 20.24 -16.22
N SER A 246 -9.16 20.95 -17.03
CA SER A 246 -9.63 21.99 -17.92
C SER A 246 -10.52 21.42 -19.04
N ALA A 247 -10.09 20.33 -19.69
CA ALA A 247 -10.90 19.69 -20.72
C ALA A 247 -12.24 19.17 -20.19
N PHE A 248 -12.28 18.67 -18.95
CA PHE A 248 -13.54 18.29 -18.29
C PHE A 248 -14.43 19.51 -18.02
N ALA A 249 -13.86 20.63 -17.53
CA ALA A 249 -14.61 21.83 -17.22
C ALA A 249 -15.24 22.49 -18.47
N GLU A 250 -14.65 22.29 -19.66
CA GLU A 250 -15.17 22.78 -20.93
C GLU A 250 -16.34 21.96 -21.48
N GLN A 251 -16.60 20.78 -20.90
CA GLN A 251 -17.68 19.88 -21.31
C GLN A 251 -18.95 20.08 -20.47
N ASN A 252 -20.07 20.38 -21.12
CA ASN A 252 -21.32 20.71 -20.43
C ASN A 252 -22.25 19.50 -20.14
N VAL A 253 -21.87 18.27 -20.47
CA VAL A 253 -22.86 17.18 -20.59
C VAL A 253 -22.48 15.88 -19.85
N LEU A 254 -21.20 15.63 -19.56
CA LEU A 254 -20.76 14.35 -18.97
C LEU A 254 -20.43 14.50 -17.47
N ASN A 255 -20.75 13.48 -16.70
CA ASN A 255 -20.12 13.35 -15.38
C ASN A 255 -18.63 12.97 -15.53
N LEU A 256 -17.85 13.12 -14.47
CA LEU A 256 -16.40 12.88 -14.51
C LEU A 256 -16.07 11.44 -14.93
N ASP A 257 -16.85 10.44 -14.49
CA ASP A 257 -16.56 9.03 -14.79
C ASP A 257 -16.73 8.75 -16.31
N ASP A 258 -17.80 9.25 -16.93
CA ASP A 258 -18.05 9.09 -18.36
C ASP A 258 -16.99 9.82 -19.18
N PHE A 259 -16.62 11.04 -18.76
CA PHE A 259 -15.55 11.79 -19.41
C PHE A 259 -14.22 11.03 -19.35
N MET A 260 -13.82 10.55 -18.18
CA MET A 260 -12.57 9.80 -18.01
C MET A 260 -12.56 8.52 -18.84
N ASN A 261 -13.69 7.80 -18.91
CA ASN A 261 -13.82 6.61 -19.75
C ASN A 261 -13.58 6.95 -21.24
N GLN A 262 -14.17 8.03 -21.75
CA GLN A 262 -13.92 8.50 -23.14
C GLN A 262 -12.46 8.89 -23.38
N GLN A 263 -11.73 9.29 -22.33
CA GLN A 263 -10.30 9.59 -22.43
C GLN A 263 -9.39 8.34 -22.26
N GLY A 264 -9.96 7.12 -22.23
CA GLY A 264 -9.21 5.86 -22.10
C GLY A 264 -8.77 5.56 -20.67
N PHE A 265 -9.55 6.02 -19.69
CA PHE A 265 -9.32 5.69 -18.27
C PHE A 265 -10.41 4.75 -17.76
N VAL A 266 -10.00 3.77 -16.97
CA VAL A 266 -10.89 2.87 -16.23
C VAL A 266 -10.95 3.31 -14.77
N LYS A 267 -12.17 3.40 -14.22
CA LYS A 267 -12.37 3.68 -12.78
C LYS A 267 -12.13 2.42 -11.97
N THR A 268 -11.24 2.51 -11.00
CA THR A 268 -10.94 1.44 -10.04
C THR A 268 -11.05 1.94 -8.60
N PHE A 269 -10.82 1.07 -7.63
CA PHE A 269 -10.87 1.41 -6.21
C PHE A 269 -9.89 0.55 -5.41
N ASN A 270 -9.67 0.90 -4.14
CA ASN A 270 -9.20 -0.03 -3.13
C ASN A 270 -10.30 -0.31 -2.11
N THR A 271 -10.12 -1.32 -1.26
CA THR A 271 -11.09 -1.66 -0.21
C THR A 271 -11.04 -0.71 1.01
N GLY A 272 -10.38 0.45 0.87
CA GLY A 272 -10.17 1.42 1.93
C GLY A 272 -8.89 1.16 2.73
N ASN A 273 -8.72 1.94 3.78
CA ASN A 273 -7.55 1.82 4.67
C ASN A 273 -7.99 1.62 6.12
N LEU A 274 -7.22 0.84 6.87
CA LEU A 274 -7.30 0.80 8.32
C LEU A 274 -6.57 2.04 8.86
N LYS A 275 -7.20 2.76 9.78
CA LYS A 275 -6.63 3.95 10.41
C LYS A 275 -6.11 3.62 11.80
N TYR A 276 -4.87 3.99 12.06
CA TYR A 276 -4.16 3.74 13.30
C TYR A 276 -3.63 5.02 13.91
N LEU A 277 -3.57 5.07 15.24
CA LEU A 277 -3.05 6.20 16.00
C LEU A 277 -2.17 5.71 17.16
N LEU A 278 -0.98 6.22 17.26
CA LEU A 278 -0.09 6.05 18.42
C LEU A 278 -0.10 7.33 19.22
N TYR A 279 -0.58 7.28 20.47
CA TYR A 279 -0.45 8.39 21.42
C TYR A 279 0.97 8.42 21.97
N THR A 280 1.53 9.60 22.07
CA THR A 280 2.87 9.81 22.63
C THR A 280 2.77 10.50 23.98
N ASN A 281 3.71 10.21 24.87
CA ASN A 281 3.80 10.86 26.19
C ASN A 281 4.59 12.17 26.04
N VAL A 282 3.98 13.20 25.47
CA VAL A 282 4.55 14.56 25.36
C VAL A 282 3.76 15.51 26.22
#